data_c6fa91caaf5dbcc8e39263e8757240f3
#
_entry.id   c6fa91caaf5dbcc8e39263e8757240f3
#
_cell.length_a   1.000
_cell.length_b   1.000
_cell.length_c   1.000
_cell.angle_alpha   90.00
_cell.angle_beta   90.00
_cell.angle_gamma   90.00
#
_symmetry.space_group_name_H-M   'P 1'
#
loop_
_entity.id
_entity.type
_entity.pdbx_description
1 polymer ?
#
loop_
_entity_poly.entity_id
_entity_poly.type
_entity_poly.pdbx_seq_one_letter_code
_entity_poly.pdbx_strand_id
1 'polypeptide(L)'
;QVMDMFGDHFGLNIIKIDSFGIVNYGKEKFFLPALSKINEGLKDEDDEYENEKNFIYRKGNVNLSSWTQLFCNVNGNNGKIGVCYLIAAIHRDILFRYASVYPSLFAFGQVQTGKSVFSRGLNAVFHEDTTPFNLTAGTDSSFSRILAREINSVVWCDEYDNDLKENRYNTLKSSFDGVGRQIGIKSSDNKTKTYKVRSSTIISGQYLPTIDDNALFTRSILLTFDKKANERTLKDAENLQLLKGAEEEGLSQIITEVFKYRDIIENKWRETISDLFTIFKNDLKGETYDGRILQNFILMLTPFKIIEPRINLPFTFQDIYSLSKEMILSQTDQINSSDSLANYWKTIEYLYAQNMISMNIDFKIELVNHIKIRDKKKDKNISFPQSKKCLFLRFTKIQPLYAEAHRKQHGVNGVSESSIKVYMAAHKAFIGNCPATGFDNTKTSAYVFDYDMLPVELEGFEKQKVTKVKDGSKVDKEEGDEEPF
;
A
#
# COMPACT_ATOMS: atom_id res chain seq x y z
N GLN A 1 32.52 -24.76 -6.69
CA GLN A 1 31.89 -24.65 -8.04
C GLN A 1 32.01 -23.24 -8.60
N VAL A 2 31.54 -22.20 -7.87
CA VAL A 2 31.66 -20.81 -8.35
C VAL A 2 33.13 -20.38 -8.44
N MET A 3 33.97 -20.75 -7.46
CA MET A 3 35.42 -20.47 -7.47
C MET A 3 36.10 -21.17 -8.65
N ASP A 4 35.73 -22.40 -8.96
CA ASP A 4 36.28 -23.16 -10.10
C ASP A 4 35.88 -22.54 -11.44
N MET A 5 34.64 -22.05 -11.56
CA MET A 5 34.20 -21.34 -12.76
C MET A 5 34.94 -20.04 -13.04
N PHE A 6 35.32 -19.30 -11.99
CA PHE A 6 36.11 -18.06 -12.13
C PHE A 6 37.61 -18.33 -12.25
N GLY A 7 38.12 -19.41 -11.62
CA GLY A 7 39.52 -19.78 -11.66
C GLY A 7 40.02 -20.16 -13.06
N ASP A 8 39.22 -20.89 -13.83
CA ASP A 8 39.57 -21.38 -15.17
C ASP A 8 39.44 -20.30 -16.28
N HIS A 9 38.80 -19.15 -15.96
CA HIS A 9 38.53 -18.09 -16.94
C HIS A 9 39.33 -16.82 -16.72
N PHE A 10 40.30 -16.82 -15.82
CA PHE A 10 41.23 -15.72 -15.60
C PHE A 10 42.13 -15.49 -16.80
N GLY A 11 41.59 -14.91 -17.87
CA GLY A 11 42.39 -14.54 -19.01
C GLY A 11 41.63 -14.24 -20.30
N LEU A 12 40.36 -14.65 -20.45
CA LEU A 12 39.71 -14.48 -21.76
C LEU A 12 38.27 -13.98 -21.75
N ASN A 13 37.51 -14.07 -20.65
CA ASN A 13 36.13 -13.57 -20.62
C ASN A 13 35.77 -13.07 -19.23
N ILE A 14 35.85 -11.79 -19.03
CA ILE A 14 35.27 -11.11 -17.85
C ILE A 14 33.75 -11.21 -17.97
N ILE A 15 33.10 -12.03 -17.14
CA ILE A 15 31.64 -12.07 -17.05
C ILE A 15 31.22 -10.86 -16.23
N LYS A 16 30.71 -9.85 -16.89
CA LYS A 16 30.13 -8.68 -16.22
C LYS A 16 28.81 -9.07 -15.59
N ILE A 17 28.77 -9.15 -14.27
CA ILE A 17 27.55 -9.38 -13.48
C ILE A 17 27.04 -8.01 -13.05
N ASP A 18 25.87 -7.64 -13.55
CA ASP A 18 25.22 -6.33 -13.33
C ASP A 18 24.20 -6.36 -12.18
N SER A 19 24.12 -7.48 -11.43
CA SER A 19 23.07 -7.69 -10.44
C SER A 19 23.52 -8.61 -9.32
N PHE A 20 23.05 -8.32 -8.11
CA PHE A 20 23.25 -9.17 -6.92
C PHE A 20 22.01 -10.02 -6.63
N GLY A 21 22.14 -10.99 -5.72
CA GLY A 21 21.08 -11.89 -5.33
C GLY A 21 21.14 -13.24 -6.06
N ILE A 22 19.99 -13.76 -6.48
CA ILE A 22 19.93 -15.04 -7.19
C ILE A 22 20.03 -14.79 -8.68
N VAL A 23 21.21 -15.08 -9.25
CA VAL A 23 21.53 -14.84 -10.66
C VAL A 23 21.59 -16.15 -11.45
N ASN A 24 21.29 -16.09 -12.76
CA ASN A 24 21.41 -17.23 -13.67
C ASN A 24 22.71 -17.12 -14.47
N TYR A 25 23.47 -18.21 -14.54
CA TYR A 25 24.59 -18.35 -15.43
C TYR A 25 24.48 -19.67 -16.23
N GLY A 26 24.23 -19.56 -17.51
CA GLY A 26 23.90 -20.71 -18.33
C GLY A 26 22.61 -21.42 -17.85
N LYS A 27 22.73 -22.70 -17.47
CA LYS A 27 21.63 -23.49 -16.89
C LYS A 27 21.60 -23.49 -15.37
N GLU A 28 22.60 -22.89 -14.73
CA GLU A 28 22.78 -22.92 -13.29
C GLU A 28 22.35 -21.61 -12.64
N LYS A 29 22.04 -21.65 -11.36
CA LYS A 29 21.59 -20.53 -10.56
C LYS A 29 22.49 -20.38 -9.35
N PHE A 30 22.95 -19.17 -9.13
CA PHE A 30 23.87 -18.84 -8.06
C PHE A 30 23.27 -17.77 -7.16
N PHE A 31 23.58 -17.89 -5.87
CA PHE A 31 23.38 -16.83 -4.91
C PHE A 31 24.65 -15.96 -4.88
N LEU A 32 24.55 -14.72 -5.33
CA LEU A 32 25.68 -13.80 -5.44
C LEU A 32 25.43 -12.57 -4.56
N PRO A 33 26.02 -12.49 -3.36
CA PRO A 33 26.00 -11.27 -2.54
C PRO A 33 27.03 -10.26 -3.07
N ALA A 34 26.84 -8.98 -2.70
CA ALA A 34 27.74 -7.89 -3.10
C ALA A 34 29.14 -8.02 -2.52
N LEU A 35 29.24 -8.52 -1.28
CA LEU A 35 30.50 -8.84 -0.63
C LEU A 35 30.56 -10.33 -0.29
N SER A 36 31.50 -11.02 -0.90
CA SER A 36 31.87 -12.40 -0.61
C SER A 36 33.34 -12.56 -0.92
N LYS A 37 33.95 -13.66 -0.44
CA LYS A 37 35.36 -14.01 -0.81
C LYS A 37 35.56 -14.08 -2.33
N ILE A 38 34.50 -14.33 -3.09
CA ILE A 38 34.52 -14.34 -4.54
C ILE A 38 34.70 -12.94 -5.11
N ASN A 39 34.13 -11.93 -4.46
CA ASN A 39 34.21 -10.51 -4.87
C ASN A 39 35.42 -9.78 -4.31
N GLU A 40 36.13 -10.31 -3.29
CA GLU A 40 37.34 -9.71 -2.75
C GLU A 40 38.48 -9.57 -3.76
N GLY A 41 38.49 -10.43 -4.80
CA GLY A 41 39.43 -10.36 -5.93
C GLY A 41 39.00 -9.44 -7.07
N LEU A 42 37.74 -9.01 -7.10
CA LEU A 42 37.17 -8.13 -8.11
C LEU A 42 37.17 -6.67 -7.57
N LYS A 43 38.31 -6.16 -7.15
CA LYS A 43 38.47 -4.73 -6.86
C LYS A 43 38.44 -3.99 -8.20
N ASP A 44 37.26 -3.60 -8.65
CA ASP A 44 37.15 -2.58 -9.68
C ASP A 44 37.58 -1.25 -9.09
N GLU A 45 38.47 -0.56 -9.80
CA GLU A 45 38.97 0.78 -9.45
C GLU A 45 37.87 1.86 -9.54
N ASP A 46 36.66 1.52 -9.91
CA ASP A 46 35.50 2.42 -9.96
C ASP A 46 34.73 2.40 -8.63
N ASP A 47 35.13 3.28 -7.73
CA ASP A 47 34.48 3.62 -6.45
C ASP A 47 33.01 4.08 -6.57
N GLU A 48 32.46 4.20 -7.77
CA GLU A 48 31.06 4.64 -8.00
C GLU A 48 30.02 3.68 -7.41
N TYR A 49 30.39 2.45 -7.06
CA TYR A 49 29.46 1.40 -6.60
C TYR A 49 29.59 1.03 -5.11
N GLU A 50 30.56 1.57 -4.38
CA GLU A 50 30.77 1.18 -2.97
C GLU A 50 29.55 1.47 -2.08
N ASN A 51 28.90 2.60 -2.26
CA ASN A 51 27.69 2.98 -1.51
C ASN A 51 26.43 2.22 -1.95
N GLU A 52 26.48 1.45 -3.03
CA GLU A 52 25.35 0.69 -3.54
C GLU A 52 25.42 -0.82 -3.22
N LYS A 53 26.53 -1.29 -2.62
CA LYS A 53 26.76 -2.70 -2.29
C LYS A 53 26.16 -3.06 -0.93
N ASN A 54 24.83 -3.04 -0.82
CA ASN A 54 24.14 -3.32 0.44
C ASN A 54 23.70 -4.79 0.59
N PHE A 55 23.65 -5.58 -0.50
CA PHE A 55 23.28 -6.99 -0.46
C PHE A 55 24.49 -7.85 -0.04
N ILE A 56 24.73 -7.92 1.27
CA ILE A 56 25.93 -8.52 1.87
C ILE A 56 25.55 -9.82 2.58
N TYR A 57 26.39 -10.85 2.43
CA TYR A 57 26.20 -12.09 3.17
C TYR A 57 26.80 -11.98 4.58
N ARG A 58 25.93 -11.79 5.57
CA ARG A 58 26.25 -11.80 7.01
C ARG A 58 25.59 -13.00 7.67
N LYS A 59 26.41 -13.98 8.07
CA LYS A 59 25.92 -15.17 8.76
C LYS A 59 25.91 -14.91 10.27
N GLY A 60 24.73 -14.93 10.87
CA GLY A 60 24.54 -14.93 12.32
C GLY A 60 24.30 -16.36 12.86
N ASN A 61 23.83 -16.42 14.10
CA ASN A 61 23.63 -17.65 14.84
C ASN A 61 22.20 -18.20 14.79
N VAL A 62 21.24 -17.42 14.28
CA VAL A 62 19.81 -17.75 14.27
C VAL A 62 19.42 -18.40 12.96
N ASN A 63 18.88 -19.63 12.98
CA ASN A 63 18.36 -20.32 11.81
C ASN A 63 16.95 -19.83 11.43
N LEU A 64 16.43 -20.27 10.27
CA LEU A 64 15.11 -19.91 9.76
C LEU A 64 14.00 -20.15 10.81
N SER A 65 13.99 -21.29 11.48
CA SER A 65 12.94 -21.64 12.47
C SER A 65 12.96 -20.70 13.68
N SER A 66 14.15 -20.50 14.27
CA SER A 66 14.32 -19.63 15.44
C SER A 66 14.03 -18.17 15.13
N TRP A 67 14.51 -17.66 13.98
CA TRP A 67 14.20 -16.32 13.52
C TRP A 67 12.70 -16.15 13.28
N THR A 68 12.05 -17.11 12.61
CA THR A 68 10.60 -17.06 12.38
C THR A 68 9.83 -16.99 13.68
N GLN A 69 10.25 -17.76 14.70
CA GLN A 69 9.62 -17.70 16.02
C GLN A 69 9.74 -16.29 16.65
N LEU A 70 10.94 -15.70 16.65
CA LEU A 70 11.17 -14.35 17.15
C LEU A 70 10.37 -13.30 16.36
N PHE A 71 10.39 -13.39 15.04
CA PHE A 71 9.70 -12.46 14.17
C PHE A 71 8.18 -12.50 14.34
N CYS A 72 7.62 -13.71 14.48
CA CYS A 72 6.20 -13.90 14.74
C CYS A 72 5.80 -13.49 16.18
N ASN A 73 6.65 -13.71 17.19
CA ASN A 73 6.39 -13.23 18.55
C ASN A 73 6.25 -11.70 18.59
N VAL A 74 7.04 -10.97 17.80
CA VAL A 74 6.99 -9.50 17.75
C VAL A 74 5.83 -8.99 16.90
N ASN A 75 5.56 -9.62 15.74
CA ASN A 75 4.67 -9.11 14.71
C ASN A 75 3.32 -9.87 14.61
N GLY A 76 3.11 -10.93 15.39
CA GLY A 76 1.88 -11.72 15.39
C GLY A 76 1.52 -12.29 14.01
N ASN A 77 0.27 -12.15 13.61
CA ASN A 77 -0.21 -12.65 12.32
C ASN A 77 0.44 -11.93 11.12
N ASN A 78 0.76 -10.64 11.24
CA ASN A 78 1.52 -9.93 10.22
C ASN A 78 2.91 -10.56 10.03
N GLY A 79 3.55 -11.03 11.12
CA GLY A 79 4.82 -11.74 11.06
C GLY A 79 4.73 -13.04 10.26
N LYS A 80 3.67 -13.82 10.46
CA LYS A 80 3.45 -15.06 9.70
C LYS A 80 3.33 -14.80 8.19
N ILE A 81 2.53 -13.79 7.80
CA ILE A 81 2.40 -13.37 6.40
C ILE A 81 3.74 -12.86 5.86
N GLY A 82 4.49 -12.07 6.65
CA GLY A 82 5.81 -11.58 6.29
C GLY A 82 6.81 -12.70 5.98
N VAL A 83 6.82 -13.78 6.79
CA VAL A 83 7.67 -14.95 6.54
C VAL A 83 7.28 -15.67 5.24
N CYS A 84 5.99 -15.87 4.98
CA CYS A 84 5.53 -16.45 3.71
C CYS A 84 5.92 -15.57 2.52
N TYR A 85 5.79 -14.25 2.67
CA TYR A 85 6.21 -13.29 1.65
C TYR A 85 7.72 -13.33 1.39
N LEU A 86 8.55 -13.44 2.44
CA LEU A 86 9.99 -13.59 2.34
C LEU A 86 10.37 -14.86 1.55
N ILE A 87 9.77 -16.00 1.90
CA ILE A 87 9.99 -17.28 1.19
C ILE A 87 9.61 -17.13 -0.29
N ALA A 88 8.49 -16.47 -0.58
CA ALA A 88 8.06 -16.22 -1.95
C ALA A 88 8.99 -15.23 -2.69
N ALA A 89 9.48 -14.19 -2.02
CA ALA A 89 10.41 -13.20 -2.58
C ALA A 89 11.73 -13.83 -3.03
N ILE A 90 12.28 -14.78 -2.25
CA ILE A 90 13.49 -15.54 -2.62
C ILE A 90 13.27 -16.36 -3.90
N HIS A 91 12.02 -16.69 -4.23
CA HIS A 91 11.65 -17.46 -5.43
C HIS A 91 10.82 -16.64 -6.43
N ARG A 92 10.86 -15.31 -6.31
CA ARG A 92 10.06 -14.39 -7.14
C ARG A 92 10.19 -14.66 -8.63
N ASP A 93 11.38 -14.95 -9.12
CA ASP A 93 11.61 -15.21 -10.55
C ASP A 93 10.87 -16.44 -11.09
N ILE A 94 10.68 -17.48 -10.25
CA ILE A 94 9.89 -18.66 -10.61
C ILE A 94 8.42 -18.26 -10.71
N LEU A 95 7.88 -17.59 -9.69
CA LEU A 95 6.49 -17.17 -9.62
C LEU A 95 6.15 -16.15 -10.71
N PHE A 96 7.03 -15.19 -10.92
CA PHE A 96 6.88 -14.16 -11.94
C PHE A 96 6.88 -14.72 -13.37
N ARG A 97 7.64 -15.77 -13.63
CA ARG A 97 7.68 -16.47 -14.94
C ARG A 97 6.32 -17.05 -15.33
N TYR A 98 5.52 -17.43 -14.36
CA TYR A 98 4.17 -17.94 -14.59
C TYR A 98 3.12 -16.83 -14.69
N ALA A 99 3.08 -15.99 -13.66
CA ALA A 99 2.00 -15.03 -13.49
C ALA A 99 2.26 -13.71 -14.24
N SER A 100 3.52 -13.44 -14.62
CA SER A 100 4.01 -12.16 -15.16
C SER A 100 3.73 -10.97 -14.24
N VAL A 101 3.38 -11.26 -12.98
CA VAL A 101 3.11 -10.28 -11.93
C VAL A 101 3.65 -10.77 -10.59
N TYR A 102 3.95 -9.82 -9.67
CA TYR A 102 4.31 -10.14 -8.30
C TYR A 102 3.85 -9.01 -7.36
N PRO A 103 3.10 -9.33 -6.28
CA PRO A 103 2.53 -8.30 -5.40
C PRO A 103 3.60 -7.62 -4.55
N SER A 104 3.33 -6.37 -4.19
CA SER A 104 4.02 -5.70 -3.10
C SER A 104 3.40 -6.11 -1.76
N LEU A 105 4.17 -5.99 -0.68
CA LEU A 105 3.66 -6.11 0.69
C LEU A 105 3.45 -4.70 1.25
N PHE A 106 2.23 -4.34 1.63
CA PHE A 106 1.91 -2.99 2.08
C PHE A 106 1.62 -2.98 3.58
N ALA A 107 2.50 -2.38 4.36
CA ALA A 107 2.37 -2.19 5.81
C ALA A 107 1.69 -0.84 6.12
N PHE A 108 0.40 -0.89 6.44
CA PHE A 108 -0.44 0.26 6.73
C PHE A 108 -0.68 0.42 8.23
N GLY A 109 -0.68 1.64 8.73
CA GLY A 109 -1.05 1.96 10.11
C GLY A 109 -0.50 3.30 10.57
N GLN A 110 -0.96 3.76 11.72
CA GLN A 110 -0.52 5.03 12.32
C GLN A 110 0.95 5.00 12.75
N VAL A 111 1.46 6.14 13.19
CA VAL A 111 2.82 6.25 13.77
C VAL A 111 2.93 5.35 15.01
N GLN A 112 4.10 4.73 15.21
CA GLN A 112 4.42 3.87 16.37
C GLN A 112 3.60 2.58 16.48
N THR A 113 3.08 2.04 15.38
CA THR A 113 2.33 0.78 15.37
C THR A 113 3.18 -0.47 15.12
N GLY A 114 4.47 -0.32 14.77
CA GLY A 114 5.39 -1.44 14.56
C GLY A 114 5.73 -1.72 13.09
N LYS A 115 5.18 -0.97 12.12
CA LYS A 115 5.47 -1.10 10.68
C LYS A 115 6.96 -1.16 10.36
N SER A 116 7.72 -0.20 10.89
CA SER A 116 9.17 -0.11 10.63
C SER A 116 9.95 -1.27 11.24
N VAL A 117 9.52 -1.80 12.39
CA VAL A 117 10.12 -3.02 12.99
C VAL A 117 9.89 -4.22 12.10
N PHE A 118 8.68 -4.39 11.60
CA PHE A 118 8.30 -5.46 10.68
C PHE A 118 9.09 -5.37 9.37
N SER A 119 9.07 -4.22 8.71
CA SER A 119 9.70 -4.02 7.41
C SER A 119 11.23 -4.17 7.48
N ARG A 120 11.84 -3.63 8.54
CA ARG A 120 13.27 -3.77 8.81
C ARG A 120 13.64 -5.24 9.01
N GLY A 121 12.88 -6.01 9.80
CA GLY A 121 13.18 -7.40 10.07
C GLY A 121 13.18 -8.29 8.83
N LEU A 122 12.32 -8.01 7.84
CA LEU A 122 12.36 -8.69 6.55
C LEU A 122 13.52 -8.21 5.67
N ASN A 123 13.80 -6.91 5.69
CA ASN A 123 14.88 -6.30 4.91
C ASN A 123 16.27 -6.73 5.40
N ALA A 124 16.46 -6.90 6.71
CA ALA A 124 17.71 -7.33 7.35
C ALA A 124 18.18 -8.73 6.95
N VAL A 125 17.30 -9.55 6.36
CA VAL A 125 17.69 -10.85 5.80
C VAL A 125 18.60 -10.69 4.58
N PHE A 126 18.43 -9.58 3.83
CA PHE A 126 19.16 -9.32 2.58
C PHE A 126 20.23 -8.24 2.73
N HIS A 127 20.03 -7.27 3.60
CA HIS A 127 20.82 -6.04 3.65
C HIS A 127 21.48 -5.81 5.01
N GLU A 128 22.69 -5.31 4.99
CA GLU A 128 23.37 -4.83 6.19
C GLU A 128 22.81 -3.47 6.62
N ASP A 129 22.73 -2.52 5.69
CA ASP A 129 22.03 -1.27 5.91
C ASP A 129 20.54 -1.44 5.61
N THR A 130 19.75 -1.42 6.67
CA THR A 130 18.31 -1.56 6.62
C THR A 130 17.57 -0.23 6.52
N THR A 131 18.27 0.85 6.18
CA THR A 131 17.65 2.17 5.93
C THR A 131 16.69 2.08 4.76
N PRO A 132 15.41 2.45 4.93
CA PRO A 132 14.44 2.37 3.86
C PRO A 132 14.70 3.42 2.78
N PHE A 133 14.27 3.13 1.56
CA PHE A 133 14.14 4.16 0.56
C PHE A 133 12.95 5.06 0.91
N ASN A 134 13.23 6.36 1.18
CA ASN A 134 12.18 7.32 1.48
C ASN A 134 11.46 7.74 0.18
N LEU A 135 10.15 7.41 0.09
CA LEU A 135 9.33 7.69 -1.10
C LEU A 135 9.06 9.18 -1.32
N THR A 136 9.16 10.02 -0.31
CA THR A 136 8.92 11.46 -0.44
C THR A 136 10.19 12.24 -0.74
N ALA A 137 11.35 11.82 -0.23
CA ALA A 137 12.61 12.56 -0.29
C ALA A 137 13.59 12.06 -1.37
N GLY A 138 13.60 10.76 -1.72
CA GLY A 138 14.54 10.19 -2.69
C GLY A 138 14.33 10.71 -4.13
N THR A 139 15.28 10.44 -5.04
CA THR A 139 15.13 10.76 -6.47
C THR A 139 14.49 9.60 -7.25
N ASP A 140 13.80 9.89 -8.35
CA ASP A 140 13.19 8.84 -9.21
C ASP A 140 14.25 7.94 -9.86
N SER A 141 15.46 8.46 -10.08
CA SER A 141 16.56 7.69 -10.66
C SER A 141 17.12 6.68 -9.65
N SER A 142 17.36 7.10 -8.38
CA SER A 142 17.82 6.18 -7.35
C SER A 142 16.76 5.14 -7.03
N PHE A 143 15.48 5.50 -7.00
CA PHE A 143 14.39 4.56 -6.80
C PHE A 143 14.35 3.46 -7.84
N SER A 144 14.45 3.82 -9.12
CA SER A 144 14.47 2.85 -10.21
C SER A 144 15.69 1.91 -10.17
N ARG A 145 16.85 2.43 -9.73
CA ARG A 145 18.08 1.64 -9.59
C ARG A 145 17.95 0.63 -8.46
N ILE A 146 17.47 1.03 -7.29
CA ILE A 146 17.29 0.15 -6.12
C ILE A 146 16.38 -1.03 -6.49
N LEU A 147 15.25 -0.79 -7.14
CA LEU A 147 14.32 -1.85 -7.55
C LEU A 147 14.88 -2.81 -8.62
N ALA A 148 15.83 -2.35 -9.44
CA ALA A 148 16.40 -3.12 -10.53
C ALA A 148 17.70 -3.85 -10.16
N ARG A 149 18.42 -3.35 -9.13
CA ARG A 149 19.76 -3.79 -8.76
C ARG A 149 19.80 -5.25 -8.30
N GLU A 150 18.83 -5.65 -7.53
CA GLU A 150 18.81 -6.94 -6.86
C GLU A 150 17.76 -7.88 -7.43
N ILE A 151 18.07 -9.19 -7.43
CA ILE A 151 17.18 -10.23 -7.93
C ILE A 151 16.72 -11.09 -6.74
N ASN A 152 15.40 -11.31 -6.64
CA ASN A 152 14.80 -12.14 -5.60
C ASN A 152 15.15 -11.68 -4.17
N SER A 153 15.29 -10.37 -3.98
CA SER A 153 15.44 -9.71 -2.68
C SER A 153 14.16 -8.97 -2.30
N VAL A 154 14.20 -8.36 -1.13
CA VAL A 154 13.14 -7.47 -0.62
C VAL A 154 13.70 -6.08 -0.47
N VAL A 155 13.08 -5.09 -1.10
CA VAL A 155 13.42 -3.67 -0.96
C VAL A 155 12.35 -2.98 -0.12
N TRP A 156 12.77 -2.28 0.93
CA TRP A 156 11.87 -1.53 1.78
C TRP A 156 11.77 -0.07 1.35
N CYS A 157 10.53 0.37 1.05
CA CYS A 157 10.15 1.73 0.70
C CYS A 157 9.27 2.28 1.82
N ASP A 158 9.65 3.39 2.42
CA ASP A 158 8.91 4.01 3.54
C ASP A 158 8.35 5.39 3.16
N GLU A 159 7.50 5.92 4.03
CA GLU A 159 6.83 7.20 3.86
C GLU A 159 5.92 7.24 2.62
N TYR A 160 5.11 6.17 2.44
CA TYR A 160 4.05 6.22 1.44
C TYR A 160 3.00 7.27 1.84
N ASP A 161 2.69 8.14 0.88
CA ASP A 161 1.61 9.13 0.97
C ASP A 161 0.79 9.13 -0.33
N ASN A 162 -0.48 9.54 -0.28
CA ASN A 162 -1.32 9.70 -1.46
C ASN A 162 -0.93 10.91 -2.32
N ASP A 163 -0.10 11.82 -1.80
CA ASP A 163 0.46 12.98 -2.51
C ASP A 163 1.82 12.70 -3.17
N LEU A 164 2.20 11.43 -3.31
CA LEU A 164 3.43 11.07 -4.02
C LEU A 164 3.43 11.60 -5.45
N LYS A 165 4.62 12.02 -5.91
CA LYS A 165 4.81 12.39 -7.32
C LYS A 165 4.33 11.27 -8.24
N GLU A 166 3.59 11.62 -9.29
CA GLU A 166 2.99 10.68 -10.23
C GLU A 166 3.99 9.64 -10.78
N ASN A 167 5.18 10.06 -11.18
CA ASN A 167 6.22 9.15 -11.66
C ASN A 167 6.60 8.07 -10.64
N ARG A 168 6.62 8.43 -9.35
CA ARG A 168 6.97 7.53 -8.27
C ARG A 168 5.85 6.54 -7.99
N TYR A 169 4.63 7.05 -7.94
CA TYR A 169 3.44 6.21 -7.83
C TYR A 169 3.34 5.21 -9.00
N ASN A 170 3.54 5.69 -10.24
CA ASN A 170 3.54 4.85 -11.44
C ASN A 170 4.66 3.79 -11.41
N THR A 171 5.83 4.09 -10.85
CA THR A 171 6.91 3.11 -10.68
C THR A 171 6.51 2.02 -9.66
N LEU A 172 5.90 2.38 -8.52
CA LEU A 172 5.36 1.41 -7.56
C LEU A 172 4.29 0.52 -8.21
N LYS A 173 3.36 1.13 -8.95
CA LYS A 173 2.30 0.42 -9.65
C LYS A 173 2.85 -0.56 -10.69
N SER A 174 3.79 -0.13 -11.51
CA SER A 174 4.39 -0.94 -12.58
C SER A 174 5.40 -1.98 -12.07
N SER A 175 5.88 -1.85 -10.83
CA SER A 175 6.73 -2.88 -10.20
C SER A 175 6.02 -4.23 -10.08
N PHE A 176 4.71 -4.21 -9.96
CA PHE A 176 3.86 -5.41 -9.98
C PHE A 176 4.03 -6.22 -11.27
N ASP A 177 4.11 -5.53 -12.41
CA ASP A 177 4.30 -6.13 -13.73
C ASP A 177 5.80 -6.32 -14.09
N GLY A 178 6.70 -6.10 -13.12
CA GLY A 178 8.16 -6.20 -13.31
C GLY A 178 8.72 -5.11 -14.23
N VAL A 179 7.89 -4.15 -14.63
CA VAL A 179 8.28 -3.03 -15.49
C VAL A 179 8.75 -1.89 -14.60
N GLY A 180 10.00 -1.49 -14.78
CA GLY A 180 10.52 -0.31 -14.12
C GLY A 180 10.58 0.88 -15.08
N ARG A 181 11.38 1.88 -14.71
CA ARG A 181 11.53 3.10 -15.47
C ARG A 181 12.22 2.85 -16.82
N GLN A 182 11.71 3.47 -17.87
CA GLN A 182 12.35 3.55 -19.18
C GLN A 182 12.97 4.94 -19.37
N ILE A 183 14.23 4.99 -19.78
CA ILE A 183 14.94 6.24 -20.06
C ILE A 183 15.60 6.17 -21.45
N GLY A 184 15.44 7.26 -22.21
CA GLY A 184 16.21 7.44 -23.43
C GLY A 184 17.69 7.67 -23.10
N ILE A 185 18.58 6.93 -23.77
CA ILE A 185 20.01 7.17 -23.68
C ILE A 185 20.38 8.17 -24.78
N LYS A 186 21.14 9.21 -24.41
CA LYS A 186 21.75 10.10 -25.42
C LYS A 186 22.79 9.30 -26.21
N SER A 187 22.35 8.67 -27.29
CA SER A 187 23.20 7.94 -28.25
C SER A 187 22.74 8.27 -29.66
N SER A 188 23.62 8.14 -30.65
CA SER A 188 23.30 8.32 -32.07
C SER A 188 22.12 7.45 -32.55
N ASP A 189 21.81 6.36 -31.82
CA ASP A 189 20.82 5.36 -32.23
C ASP A 189 19.51 5.47 -31.45
N ASN A 190 19.25 6.54 -30.69
CA ASN A 190 18.03 6.75 -29.87
C ASN A 190 17.67 5.54 -28.98
N LYS A 191 18.66 4.89 -28.38
CA LYS A 191 18.46 3.70 -27.54
C LYS A 191 17.68 4.02 -26.27
N THR A 192 16.79 3.11 -25.87
CA THR A 192 16.07 3.17 -24.61
C THR A 192 16.62 2.13 -23.65
N LYS A 193 16.93 2.52 -22.42
CA LYS A 193 17.28 1.62 -21.33
C LYS A 193 16.07 1.42 -20.41
N THR A 194 15.69 0.16 -20.21
CA THR A 194 14.62 -0.22 -19.29
C THR A 194 15.23 -0.82 -18.03
N TYR A 195 14.92 -0.23 -16.87
CA TYR A 195 15.26 -0.79 -15.58
C TYR A 195 14.14 -1.76 -15.16
N LYS A 196 14.35 -3.07 -15.38
CA LYS A 196 13.37 -4.08 -14.98
C LYS A 196 13.38 -4.23 -13.46
N VAL A 197 12.20 -4.27 -12.84
CA VAL A 197 12.07 -4.57 -11.41
C VAL A 197 12.19 -6.08 -11.20
N ARG A 198 13.20 -6.50 -10.46
CA ARG A 198 13.50 -7.91 -10.16
C ARG A 198 13.46 -8.23 -8.66
N SER A 199 13.40 -7.22 -7.83
CA SER A 199 13.18 -7.32 -6.38
C SER A 199 11.70 -7.31 -6.03
N SER A 200 11.37 -7.81 -4.85
CA SER A 200 10.07 -7.66 -4.21
C SER A 200 10.06 -6.37 -3.39
N THR A 201 8.89 -5.77 -3.18
CA THR A 201 8.79 -4.46 -2.53
C THR A 201 7.94 -4.55 -1.27
N ILE A 202 8.47 -4.05 -0.16
CA ILE A 202 7.68 -3.71 1.04
C ILE A 202 7.46 -2.19 1.01
N ILE A 203 6.22 -1.77 1.11
CA ILE A 203 5.82 -0.38 1.17
C ILE A 203 5.25 -0.13 2.57
N SER A 204 5.72 0.89 3.28
CA SER A 204 5.14 1.29 4.56
C SER A 204 4.63 2.73 4.52
N GLY A 205 3.48 2.97 5.17
CA GLY A 205 2.85 4.28 5.18
C GLY A 205 1.70 4.40 6.18
N GLN A 206 1.19 5.62 6.31
CA GLN A 206 0.07 5.95 7.19
C GLN A 206 -1.27 6.04 6.44
N TYR A 207 -1.23 6.02 5.12
CA TYR A 207 -2.39 6.15 4.25
C TYR A 207 -2.58 4.89 3.42
N LEU A 208 -3.82 4.52 3.16
CA LEU A 208 -4.15 3.46 2.21
C LEU A 208 -3.94 3.97 0.78
N PRO A 209 -3.38 3.15 -0.13
CA PRO A 209 -3.15 3.55 -1.51
C PRO A 209 -4.44 3.50 -2.34
N THR A 210 -5.37 4.43 -2.08
CA THR A 210 -6.71 4.49 -2.68
C THR A 210 -6.81 5.40 -3.90
N ILE A 211 -5.71 6.01 -4.33
CA ILE A 211 -5.65 6.82 -5.55
C ILE A 211 -5.63 5.95 -6.81
N ASP A 212 -5.95 6.52 -7.96
CA ASP A 212 -5.91 5.88 -9.27
C ASP A 212 -6.74 4.56 -9.29
N ASP A 213 -8.01 4.65 -8.91
CA ASP A 213 -8.97 3.53 -8.86
C ASP A 213 -8.44 2.33 -8.06
N ASN A 214 -7.81 2.59 -6.92
CA ASN A 214 -7.22 1.56 -6.04
C ASN A 214 -6.13 0.69 -6.73
N ALA A 215 -5.47 1.22 -7.76
CA ALA A 215 -4.58 0.44 -8.60
C ALA A 215 -3.38 -0.17 -7.84
N LEU A 216 -2.76 0.57 -6.91
CA LEU A 216 -1.68 0.05 -6.07
C LEU A 216 -2.23 -0.86 -4.95
N PHE A 217 -3.42 -0.54 -4.44
CA PHE A 217 -4.10 -1.32 -3.41
C PHE A 217 -4.35 -2.77 -3.87
N THR A 218 -4.92 -2.95 -5.07
CA THR A 218 -5.17 -4.28 -5.64
C THR A 218 -3.91 -5.03 -6.05
N ARG A 219 -2.78 -4.33 -6.20
CA ARG A 219 -1.47 -4.90 -6.53
C ARG A 219 -0.62 -5.24 -5.30
N SER A 220 -1.19 -5.08 -4.13
CA SER A 220 -0.50 -5.29 -2.85
C SER A 220 -1.23 -6.31 -1.98
N ILE A 221 -0.48 -6.97 -1.10
CA ILE A 221 -1.01 -7.68 0.07
C ILE A 221 -0.97 -6.69 1.22
N LEU A 222 -2.13 -6.33 1.76
CA LEU A 222 -2.25 -5.32 2.80
C LEU A 222 -2.10 -5.92 4.19
N LEU A 223 -1.19 -5.35 4.98
CA LEU A 223 -1.04 -5.63 6.41
C LEU A 223 -1.45 -4.40 7.22
N THR A 224 -2.42 -4.56 8.09
CA THR A 224 -2.84 -3.49 9.01
C THR A 224 -2.11 -3.60 10.33
N PHE A 225 -1.58 -2.46 10.80
CA PHE A 225 -0.88 -2.33 12.07
C PHE A 225 -1.63 -1.37 12.98
N ASP A 226 -2.24 -1.90 14.04
CA ASP A 226 -3.02 -1.12 15.00
C ASP A 226 -2.19 -0.74 16.23
N LYS A 227 -2.54 0.37 16.86
CA LYS A 227 -1.95 0.79 18.13
C LYS A 227 -2.36 -0.15 19.24
N LYS A 228 -1.48 -1.03 19.65
CA LYS A 228 -1.56 -1.75 20.93
C LYS A 228 -1.03 -0.85 22.06
N ALA A 229 -1.65 0.30 22.26
CA ALA A 229 -1.05 1.40 23.02
C ALA A 229 -0.82 1.10 24.51
N ASN A 230 -1.53 0.13 25.12
CA ASN A 230 -1.47 -0.14 26.56
C ASN A 230 -1.22 -1.61 26.93
N GLU A 231 -0.87 -2.48 25.97
CA GLU A 231 -0.81 -3.93 26.18
C GLU A 231 0.60 -4.52 25.99
N ARG A 232 1.63 -3.68 25.80
CA ARG A 232 3.00 -4.18 25.68
C ARG A 232 3.50 -4.69 27.02
N THR A 233 3.77 -5.99 27.08
CA THR A 233 4.34 -6.67 28.23
C THR A 233 5.87 -6.57 28.24
N LEU A 234 6.49 -6.88 29.39
CA LEU A 234 7.96 -7.04 29.46
C LEU A 234 8.45 -8.08 28.44
N LYS A 235 7.70 -9.16 28.24
CA LYS A 235 8.01 -10.21 27.27
C LYS A 235 8.02 -9.70 25.83
N ASP A 236 7.15 -8.76 25.47
CA ASP A 236 7.16 -8.15 24.13
C ASP A 236 8.42 -7.29 23.91
N ALA A 237 8.87 -6.59 24.95
CA ALA A 237 10.12 -5.84 24.91
C ALA A 237 11.35 -6.76 24.79
N GLU A 238 11.38 -7.88 25.52
CA GLU A 238 12.44 -8.89 25.44
C GLU A 238 12.48 -9.52 24.03
N ASN A 239 11.32 -9.94 23.48
CA ASN A 239 11.25 -10.50 22.13
C ASN A 239 11.76 -9.51 21.07
N LEU A 240 11.40 -8.22 21.21
CA LEU A 240 11.90 -7.17 20.31
C LEU A 240 13.43 -7.01 20.41
N GLN A 241 13.98 -7.09 21.61
CA GLN A 241 15.42 -6.97 21.84
C GLN A 241 16.18 -8.16 21.25
N LEU A 242 15.66 -9.39 21.45
CA LEU A 242 16.22 -10.59 20.84
C LEU A 242 16.18 -10.54 19.31
N LEU A 243 15.07 -10.08 18.72
CA LEU A 243 14.96 -9.90 17.27
C LEU A 243 16.00 -8.90 16.74
N LYS A 244 16.16 -7.75 17.39
CA LYS A 244 17.18 -6.75 17.03
C LYS A 244 18.61 -7.31 17.13
N GLY A 245 18.92 -8.05 18.19
CA GLY A 245 20.21 -8.71 18.33
C GLY A 245 20.50 -9.68 17.20
N ALA A 246 19.50 -10.47 16.78
CA ALA A 246 19.65 -11.38 15.63
C ALA A 246 19.85 -10.61 14.30
N GLU A 247 19.17 -9.47 14.11
CA GLU A 247 19.35 -8.58 12.94
C GLU A 247 20.78 -8.01 12.92
N GLU A 248 21.32 -7.59 14.06
CA GLU A 248 22.67 -7.03 14.20
C GLU A 248 23.77 -8.09 13.98
N GLU A 249 23.56 -9.34 14.40
CA GLU A 249 24.49 -10.44 14.14
C GLU A 249 24.53 -10.84 12.65
N GLY A 250 23.40 -10.76 11.96
CA GLY A 250 23.21 -11.13 10.56
C GLY A 250 22.21 -12.26 10.36
N LEU A 251 21.46 -12.19 9.25
CA LEU A 251 20.36 -13.10 8.92
C LEU A 251 20.47 -13.75 7.53
N SER A 252 21.57 -13.54 6.80
CA SER A 252 21.67 -13.97 5.41
C SER A 252 21.68 -15.50 5.23
N GLN A 253 21.99 -16.28 6.27
CA GLN A 253 21.87 -17.75 6.22
C GLN A 253 20.42 -18.20 5.97
N ILE A 254 19.42 -17.40 6.34
CA ILE A 254 18.00 -17.68 6.07
C ILE A 254 17.76 -17.80 4.57
N ILE A 255 18.41 -16.97 3.76
CA ILE A 255 18.31 -17.04 2.29
C ILE A 255 18.78 -18.41 1.81
N THR A 256 19.94 -18.88 2.26
CA THR A 256 20.50 -20.17 1.84
C THR A 256 19.68 -21.35 2.36
N GLU A 257 19.10 -21.25 3.56
CA GLU A 257 18.19 -22.27 4.11
C GLU A 257 16.90 -22.40 3.28
N VAL A 258 16.35 -21.30 2.80
CA VAL A 258 15.16 -21.30 1.93
C VAL A 258 15.53 -21.66 0.50
N PHE A 259 16.65 -21.17 -0.01
CA PHE A 259 17.09 -21.39 -1.39
C PHE A 259 17.36 -22.86 -1.71
N LYS A 260 17.79 -23.69 -0.75
CA LYS A 260 17.99 -25.15 -0.94
C LYS A 260 16.74 -25.89 -1.42
N TYR A 261 15.55 -25.31 -1.26
CA TYR A 261 14.29 -25.90 -1.73
C TYR A 261 13.89 -25.43 -3.14
N ARG A 262 14.75 -24.66 -3.81
CA ARG A 262 14.42 -24.07 -5.10
C ARG A 262 13.98 -25.08 -6.15
N ASP A 263 14.70 -26.21 -6.29
CA ASP A 263 14.40 -27.22 -7.30
C ASP A 263 13.02 -27.83 -7.11
N ILE A 264 12.64 -28.13 -5.86
CA ILE A 264 11.30 -28.66 -5.59
C ILE A 264 10.21 -27.64 -5.84
N ILE A 265 10.48 -26.36 -5.55
CA ILE A 265 9.54 -25.27 -5.85
C ILE A 265 9.40 -25.15 -7.36
N GLU A 266 10.50 -25.16 -8.14
CA GLU A 266 10.49 -25.04 -9.59
C GLU A 266 9.77 -26.21 -10.27
N ASN A 267 9.81 -27.40 -9.69
CA ASN A 267 9.13 -28.57 -10.22
C ASN A 267 7.62 -28.62 -9.87
N LYS A 268 7.22 -28.11 -8.70
CA LYS A 268 5.85 -28.29 -8.19
C LYS A 268 4.96 -27.04 -8.26
N TRP A 269 5.52 -25.85 -8.55
CA TRP A 269 4.79 -24.60 -8.42
C TRP A 269 3.53 -24.53 -9.31
N ARG A 270 3.56 -25.09 -10.53
CA ARG A 270 2.39 -25.06 -11.46
C ARG A 270 1.20 -25.82 -10.90
N GLU A 271 1.43 -27.03 -10.45
CA GLU A 271 0.42 -27.88 -9.83
C GLU A 271 -0.12 -27.20 -8.57
N THR A 272 0.76 -26.77 -7.68
CA THR A 272 0.38 -26.14 -6.40
C THR A 272 -0.41 -24.85 -6.59
N ILE A 273 -0.06 -23.99 -7.55
CA ILE A 273 -0.86 -22.78 -7.85
C ILE A 273 -2.27 -23.16 -8.31
N SER A 274 -2.41 -24.13 -9.20
CA SER A 274 -3.71 -24.60 -9.70
C SER A 274 -4.59 -25.17 -8.58
N ASP A 275 -3.97 -25.98 -7.71
CA ASP A 275 -4.65 -26.54 -6.53
C ASP A 275 -5.13 -25.43 -5.58
N LEU A 276 -4.28 -24.46 -5.28
CA LEU A 276 -4.63 -23.35 -4.42
C LEU A 276 -5.78 -22.50 -5.01
N PHE A 277 -5.75 -22.22 -6.32
CA PHE A 277 -6.89 -21.56 -6.97
C PHE A 277 -8.18 -22.33 -6.80
N THR A 278 -8.14 -23.64 -6.99
CA THR A 278 -9.31 -24.51 -6.87
C THR A 278 -9.84 -24.51 -5.43
N ILE A 279 -8.96 -24.66 -4.45
CA ILE A 279 -9.30 -24.68 -3.01
C ILE A 279 -9.93 -23.33 -2.61
N PHE A 280 -9.27 -22.20 -2.90
CA PHE A 280 -9.80 -20.88 -2.55
C PHE A 280 -11.12 -20.59 -3.24
N LYS A 281 -11.25 -20.92 -4.53
CA LYS A 281 -12.50 -20.71 -5.29
C LYS A 281 -13.67 -21.50 -4.71
N ASN A 282 -13.43 -22.71 -4.22
CA ASN A 282 -14.46 -23.52 -3.59
C ASN A 282 -14.84 -22.95 -2.21
N ASP A 283 -13.86 -22.56 -1.41
CA ASP A 283 -14.07 -22.06 -0.05
C ASP A 283 -14.64 -20.63 0.00
N LEU A 284 -14.41 -19.85 -1.05
CA LEU A 284 -14.96 -18.50 -1.21
C LEU A 284 -16.23 -18.48 -2.05
N LYS A 285 -16.83 -19.66 -2.31
CA LYS A 285 -18.06 -19.75 -3.09
C LYS A 285 -19.21 -19.04 -2.37
N GLY A 286 -19.79 -18.04 -3.03
CA GLY A 286 -20.84 -17.20 -2.46
C GLY A 286 -20.35 -15.89 -1.81
N GLU A 287 -19.04 -15.74 -1.63
CA GLU A 287 -18.42 -14.51 -1.18
C GLU A 287 -18.04 -13.60 -2.37
N THR A 288 -18.02 -12.30 -2.14
CA THR A 288 -17.50 -11.32 -3.11
C THR A 288 -16.04 -11.06 -2.81
N TYR A 289 -15.16 -11.30 -3.78
CA TYR A 289 -13.72 -11.05 -3.65
C TYR A 289 -13.11 -10.51 -4.94
N ASP A 290 -12.02 -9.74 -4.80
CA ASP A 290 -11.24 -9.26 -5.94
C ASP A 290 -10.29 -10.36 -6.43
N GLY A 291 -10.35 -10.68 -7.72
CA GLY A 291 -9.57 -11.76 -8.33
C GLY A 291 -8.06 -11.50 -8.31
N ARG A 292 -7.62 -10.24 -8.36
CA ARG A 292 -6.20 -9.87 -8.29
C ARG A 292 -5.67 -10.03 -6.87
N ILE A 293 -6.44 -9.64 -5.86
CA ILE A 293 -6.08 -9.85 -4.46
C ILE A 293 -5.94 -11.33 -4.18
N LEU A 294 -6.91 -12.16 -4.62
CA LEU A 294 -6.82 -13.61 -4.51
C LEU A 294 -5.53 -14.15 -5.15
N GLN A 295 -5.21 -13.72 -6.38
CA GLN A 295 -3.99 -14.12 -7.08
C GLN A 295 -2.72 -13.74 -6.28
N ASN A 296 -2.68 -12.55 -5.69
CA ASN A 296 -1.55 -12.09 -4.87
C ASN A 296 -1.27 -13.05 -3.70
N PHE A 297 -2.32 -13.44 -2.98
CA PHE A 297 -2.18 -14.39 -1.87
C PHE A 297 -1.75 -15.78 -2.34
N ILE A 298 -2.30 -16.27 -3.44
CA ILE A 298 -1.91 -17.57 -4.01
C ILE A 298 -0.44 -17.58 -4.40
N LEU A 299 0.05 -16.53 -5.06
CA LEU A 299 1.47 -16.41 -5.42
C LEU A 299 2.37 -16.44 -4.17
N MET A 300 1.99 -15.71 -3.12
CA MET A 300 2.73 -15.69 -1.86
C MET A 300 2.74 -17.06 -1.16
N LEU A 301 1.61 -17.75 -1.15
CA LEU A 301 1.42 -19.00 -0.42
C LEU A 301 2.07 -20.21 -1.10
N THR A 302 2.21 -20.18 -2.42
CA THR A 302 2.66 -21.34 -3.22
C THR A 302 3.99 -21.91 -2.77
N PRO A 303 5.08 -21.14 -2.62
CA PRO A 303 6.35 -21.70 -2.16
C PRO A 303 6.28 -22.29 -0.76
N PHE A 304 5.59 -21.61 0.16
CA PHE A 304 5.42 -22.08 1.53
C PHE A 304 4.67 -23.43 1.55
N LYS A 305 3.57 -23.56 0.82
CA LYS A 305 2.82 -24.83 0.70
C LYS A 305 3.68 -26.00 0.25
N ILE A 306 4.60 -25.74 -0.68
CA ILE A 306 5.50 -26.78 -1.23
C ILE A 306 6.54 -27.22 -0.19
N ILE A 307 7.10 -26.29 0.57
CA ILE A 307 8.23 -26.59 1.47
C ILE A 307 7.81 -26.86 2.91
N GLU A 308 6.59 -26.48 3.31
CA GLU A 308 6.09 -26.65 4.69
C GLU A 308 6.37 -28.05 5.28
N PRO A 309 6.16 -29.17 4.54
CA PRO A 309 6.44 -30.51 5.10
C PRO A 309 7.93 -30.80 5.40
N ARG A 310 8.83 -29.89 5.01
CA ARG A 310 10.30 -30.05 5.09
C ARG A 310 10.97 -29.03 6.01
N ILE A 311 10.20 -28.08 6.51
CA ILE A 311 10.67 -27.02 7.42
C ILE A 311 9.87 -27.05 8.71
N ASN A 312 10.50 -26.65 9.78
CA ASN A 312 9.84 -26.53 11.07
C ASN A 312 9.61 -25.04 11.40
N LEU A 313 8.39 -24.55 11.20
CA LEU A 313 7.99 -23.18 11.55
C LEU A 313 6.94 -23.20 12.65
N PRO A 314 6.76 -22.09 13.41
CA PRO A 314 5.81 -22.00 14.53
C PRO A 314 4.35 -21.88 14.07
N PHE A 315 4.06 -22.10 12.81
CA PHE A 315 2.71 -22.11 12.23
C PHE A 315 2.64 -23.06 11.03
N THR A 316 1.45 -23.55 10.75
CA THR A 316 1.17 -24.48 9.65
C THR A 316 0.68 -23.75 8.42
N PHE A 317 0.65 -24.44 7.28
CA PHE A 317 -0.01 -23.92 6.07
C PHE A 317 -1.50 -23.62 6.33
N GLN A 318 -2.19 -24.45 7.11
CA GLN A 318 -3.61 -24.24 7.42
C GLN A 318 -3.86 -22.93 8.20
N ASP A 319 -2.97 -22.57 9.12
CA ASP A 319 -3.05 -21.31 9.87
C ASP A 319 -2.97 -20.11 8.92
N ILE A 320 -2.03 -20.14 7.97
CA ILE A 320 -1.84 -19.06 7.01
C ILE A 320 -2.94 -19.03 5.95
N TYR A 321 -3.41 -20.19 5.53
CA TYR A 321 -4.53 -20.29 4.59
C TYR A 321 -5.80 -19.63 5.16
N SER A 322 -6.16 -19.97 6.41
CA SER A 322 -7.33 -19.37 7.09
C SER A 322 -7.17 -17.85 7.24
N LEU A 323 -6.01 -17.40 7.68
CA LEU A 323 -5.69 -15.97 7.78
C LEU A 323 -5.77 -15.26 6.42
N SER A 324 -5.22 -15.88 5.38
CA SER A 324 -5.24 -15.30 4.02
C SER A 324 -6.66 -15.15 3.48
N LYS A 325 -7.54 -16.12 3.77
CA LYS A 325 -8.95 -16.04 3.37
C LYS A 325 -9.65 -14.85 4.01
N GLU A 326 -9.46 -14.64 5.31
CA GLU A 326 -10.00 -13.47 6.02
C GLU A 326 -9.45 -12.16 5.45
N MET A 327 -8.15 -12.10 5.16
CA MET A 327 -7.50 -10.92 4.61
C MET A 327 -7.97 -10.59 3.19
N ILE A 328 -8.18 -11.60 2.32
CA ILE A 328 -8.73 -11.41 0.96
C ILE A 328 -10.10 -10.74 1.03
N LEU A 329 -10.99 -11.25 1.87
CA LEU A 329 -12.32 -10.68 2.03
C LEU A 329 -12.27 -9.27 2.62
N SER A 330 -11.52 -9.08 3.70
CA SER A 330 -11.36 -7.76 4.35
C SER A 330 -10.77 -6.72 3.41
N GLN A 331 -9.73 -7.06 2.63
CA GLN A 331 -9.12 -6.15 1.68
C GLN A 331 -10.09 -5.82 0.52
N THR A 332 -10.87 -6.78 0.05
CA THR A 332 -11.92 -6.55 -0.97
C THR A 332 -13.00 -5.62 -0.45
N ASP A 333 -13.47 -5.81 0.78
CA ASP A 333 -14.48 -4.93 1.40
C ASP A 333 -13.97 -3.50 1.55
N GLN A 334 -12.69 -3.31 1.84
CA GLN A 334 -12.08 -1.97 1.91
C GLN A 334 -12.10 -1.26 0.55
N ILE A 335 -11.84 -1.96 -0.56
CA ILE A 335 -11.96 -1.40 -1.91
C ILE A 335 -13.40 -1.00 -2.20
N ASN A 336 -14.33 -1.93 -2.02
CA ASN A 336 -15.75 -1.70 -2.29
C ASN A 336 -16.30 -0.52 -1.48
N SER A 337 -15.88 -0.38 -0.21
CA SER A 337 -16.26 0.73 0.64
C SER A 337 -15.69 2.06 0.16
N SER A 338 -14.43 2.07 -0.26
CA SER A 338 -13.76 3.28 -0.79
C SER A 338 -14.43 3.78 -2.07
N ASP A 339 -14.65 2.89 -3.03
CA ASP A 339 -15.29 3.24 -4.31
C ASP A 339 -16.75 3.71 -4.10
N SER A 340 -17.48 3.03 -3.23
CA SER A 340 -18.87 3.38 -2.91
C SER A 340 -18.97 4.75 -2.25
N LEU A 341 -18.04 5.08 -1.36
CA LEU A 341 -18.02 6.37 -0.68
C LEU A 341 -17.56 7.50 -1.62
N ALA A 342 -16.59 7.24 -2.50
CA ALA A 342 -16.19 8.18 -3.55
C ALA A 342 -17.36 8.52 -4.48
N ASN A 343 -18.11 7.51 -4.93
CA ASN A 343 -19.32 7.70 -5.73
C ASN A 343 -20.43 8.43 -4.97
N TYR A 344 -20.54 8.19 -3.66
CA TYR A 344 -21.47 8.96 -2.80
C TYR A 344 -21.12 10.45 -2.81
N TRP A 345 -19.86 10.82 -2.60
CA TRP A 345 -19.41 12.22 -2.58
C TRP A 345 -19.60 12.90 -3.95
N LYS A 346 -19.24 12.24 -5.05
CA LYS A 346 -19.50 12.74 -6.42
C LYS A 346 -20.99 13.01 -6.66
N THR A 347 -21.86 12.13 -6.16
CA THR A 347 -23.31 12.32 -6.27
C THR A 347 -23.80 13.50 -5.39
N ILE A 348 -23.20 13.71 -4.21
CA ILE A 348 -23.51 14.88 -3.36
C ILE A 348 -23.11 16.19 -4.06
N GLU A 349 -21.94 16.25 -4.69
CA GLU A 349 -21.54 17.40 -5.51
C GLU A 349 -22.53 17.67 -6.66
N TYR A 350 -22.92 16.61 -7.37
CA TYR A 350 -23.92 16.71 -8.42
C TYR A 350 -25.25 17.24 -7.90
N LEU A 351 -25.76 16.73 -6.78
CA LEU A 351 -26.99 17.20 -6.15
C LEU A 351 -26.91 18.68 -5.77
N TYR A 352 -25.77 19.10 -5.28
CA TYR A 352 -25.52 20.49 -4.94
C TYR A 352 -25.44 21.38 -6.18
N ALA A 353 -24.71 20.98 -7.21
CA ALA A 353 -24.62 21.69 -8.49
C ALA A 353 -26.00 21.83 -9.19
N GLN A 354 -26.87 20.82 -9.05
CA GLN A 354 -28.26 20.86 -9.56
C GLN A 354 -29.24 21.61 -8.64
N ASN A 355 -28.79 22.23 -7.55
CA ASN A 355 -29.62 22.90 -6.53
C ASN A 355 -30.67 21.99 -5.88
N MET A 356 -30.43 20.66 -5.87
CA MET A 356 -31.31 19.67 -5.24
C MET A 356 -31.05 19.60 -3.72
N ILE A 357 -29.86 19.96 -3.27
CA ILE A 357 -29.49 20.18 -1.87
C ILE A 357 -28.94 21.58 -1.69
N SER A 358 -29.07 22.14 -0.52
CA SER A 358 -28.73 23.56 -0.23
C SER A 358 -27.92 23.70 1.06
N MET A 359 -26.93 24.60 1.01
CA MET A 359 -26.16 24.99 2.19
C MET A 359 -27.06 25.56 3.26
N ASN A 360 -26.77 25.32 4.54
CA ASN A 360 -27.54 25.69 5.74
C ASN A 360 -28.90 24.98 5.89
N ILE A 361 -29.36 24.22 4.89
CA ILE A 361 -30.61 23.46 4.94
C ILE A 361 -30.33 21.97 5.03
N ASP A 362 -29.50 21.44 4.13
CA ASP A 362 -29.20 20.01 3.99
C ASP A 362 -27.80 19.66 4.49
N PHE A 363 -26.88 20.59 4.37
CA PHE A 363 -25.53 20.53 4.93
C PHE A 363 -25.06 21.92 5.31
N LYS A 364 -24.01 22.01 6.12
CA LYS A 364 -23.31 23.26 6.39
C LYS A 364 -21.82 23.02 6.59
N ILE A 365 -21.03 24.04 6.31
CA ILE A 365 -19.59 24.05 6.51
C ILE A 365 -19.25 25.19 7.46
N GLU A 366 -18.62 24.86 8.58
CA GLU A 366 -18.31 25.83 9.64
C GLU A 366 -16.90 25.58 10.21
N LEU A 367 -16.23 26.66 10.59
CA LEU A 367 -15.02 26.61 11.40
C LEU A 367 -15.41 26.45 12.88
N VAL A 368 -14.96 25.39 13.51
CA VAL A 368 -15.31 25.06 14.89
C VAL A 368 -14.08 24.72 15.72
N ASN A 369 -14.10 25.17 17.00
CA ASN A 369 -13.05 24.84 17.98
C ASN A 369 -13.41 23.63 18.84
N HIS A 370 -14.70 23.31 18.91
CA HIS A 370 -15.21 22.17 19.66
C HIS A 370 -16.50 21.65 19.04
N ILE A 371 -16.73 20.36 19.18
CA ILE A 371 -17.94 19.68 18.69
C ILE A 371 -18.44 18.71 19.76
N LYS A 372 -19.75 18.69 19.96
CA LYS A 372 -20.41 17.68 20.79
C LYS A 372 -20.85 16.53 19.90
N ILE A 373 -20.30 15.36 20.11
CA ILE A 373 -20.66 14.12 19.38
C ILE A 373 -21.32 13.11 20.31
N ARG A 374 -22.09 12.19 19.73
CA ARG A 374 -22.70 11.05 20.43
C ARG A 374 -21.89 9.78 20.16
N ASP A 375 -21.34 9.19 21.22
CA ASP A 375 -20.66 7.90 21.20
C ASP A 375 -21.41 6.91 22.11
N LYS A 376 -21.92 5.81 21.53
CA LYS A 376 -22.61 4.72 22.25
C LYS A 376 -23.58 5.19 23.37
N LYS A 377 -24.47 6.14 23.06
CA LYS A 377 -25.46 6.74 23.99
C LYS A 377 -24.91 7.76 24.98
N LYS A 378 -23.62 8.10 24.97
CA LYS A 378 -23.05 9.18 25.76
C LYS A 378 -22.62 10.34 24.86
N ASP A 379 -22.86 11.54 25.31
CA ASP A 379 -22.38 12.73 24.61
C ASP A 379 -20.95 13.01 25.05
N LYS A 380 -20.05 13.26 24.08
CA LYS A 380 -18.64 13.57 24.28
C LYS A 380 -18.31 14.88 23.57
N ASN A 381 -17.61 15.78 24.27
CA ASN A 381 -17.08 16.98 23.64
C ASN A 381 -15.69 16.70 23.09
N ILE A 382 -15.45 17.05 21.83
CA ILE A 382 -14.15 17.04 21.18
C ILE A 382 -13.73 18.49 21.01
N SER A 383 -12.52 18.83 21.49
CA SER A 383 -11.91 20.14 21.29
C SER A 383 -10.73 20.01 20.34
N PHE A 384 -10.56 20.95 19.44
CA PHE A 384 -9.48 21.00 18.47
C PHE A 384 -8.42 22.02 18.92
N PRO A 385 -7.12 21.74 18.77
CA PRO A 385 -6.04 22.69 19.10
C PRO A 385 -6.09 23.98 18.27
N GLN A 386 -6.61 23.88 17.04
CA GLN A 386 -6.89 25.00 16.13
C GLN A 386 -8.29 24.84 15.57
N SER A 387 -8.90 25.97 15.13
CA SER A 387 -10.20 25.91 14.46
C SER A 387 -10.16 24.97 13.27
N LYS A 388 -11.10 24.04 13.23
CA LYS A 388 -11.19 23.03 12.17
C LYS A 388 -12.41 23.30 11.31
N LYS A 389 -12.24 23.23 9.99
CA LYS A 389 -13.31 23.34 9.01
C LYS A 389 -14.07 22.03 8.95
N CYS A 390 -15.33 22.04 9.34
CA CYS A 390 -16.16 20.85 9.47
C CYS A 390 -17.38 20.91 8.57
N LEU A 391 -17.62 19.81 7.84
CA LEU A 391 -18.88 19.56 7.14
C LEU A 391 -19.87 18.88 8.07
N PHE A 392 -21.04 19.46 8.23
CA PHE A 392 -22.18 18.88 8.93
C PHE A 392 -23.21 18.44 7.89
N LEU A 393 -23.47 17.15 7.78
CA LEU A 393 -24.32 16.55 6.75
C LEU A 393 -25.61 16.00 7.37
N ARG A 394 -26.78 16.44 6.91
CA ARG A 394 -28.09 15.88 7.28
C ARG A 394 -28.34 14.58 6.52
N PHE A 395 -27.68 13.51 6.96
CA PHE A 395 -27.67 12.25 6.25
C PHE A 395 -29.08 11.72 5.92
N THR A 396 -30.01 11.77 6.89
CA THR A 396 -31.40 11.28 6.72
C THR A 396 -32.18 11.99 5.62
N LYS A 397 -31.82 13.25 5.34
CA LYS A 397 -32.48 14.05 4.30
C LYS A 397 -31.81 13.88 2.93
N ILE A 398 -30.51 13.71 2.92
CA ILE A 398 -29.71 13.61 1.70
C ILE A 398 -29.75 12.19 1.13
N GLN A 399 -29.81 11.15 1.95
CA GLN A 399 -29.77 9.76 1.51
C GLN A 399 -30.86 9.36 0.50
N PRO A 400 -32.13 9.77 0.64
CA PRO A 400 -33.14 9.50 -0.37
C PRO A 400 -32.86 10.18 -1.72
N LEU A 401 -32.34 11.41 -1.68
CA LEU A 401 -31.95 12.16 -2.88
C LEU A 401 -30.76 11.52 -3.59
N TYR A 402 -29.79 11.07 -2.82
CA TYR A 402 -28.67 10.28 -3.33
C TYR A 402 -29.16 8.99 -4.04
N ALA A 403 -30.01 8.21 -3.39
CA ALA A 403 -30.52 6.96 -3.94
C ALA A 403 -31.26 7.18 -5.26
N GLU A 404 -32.07 8.24 -5.35
CA GLU A 404 -32.79 8.61 -6.56
C GLU A 404 -31.83 9.08 -7.67
N ALA A 405 -30.90 9.95 -7.36
CA ALA A 405 -29.92 10.48 -8.32
C ALA A 405 -29.03 9.36 -8.85
N HIS A 406 -28.50 8.51 -7.98
CA HIS A 406 -27.66 7.39 -8.37
C HIS A 406 -28.40 6.43 -9.30
N ARG A 407 -29.66 6.08 -9.01
CA ARG A 407 -30.48 5.24 -9.88
C ARG A 407 -30.73 5.88 -11.24
N LYS A 408 -30.97 7.20 -11.28
CA LYS A 408 -31.14 7.93 -12.56
C LYS A 408 -29.87 7.97 -13.40
N GLN A 409 -28.69 8.11 -12.76
CA GLN A 409 -27.42 8.23 -13.46
C GLN A 409 -26.86 6.86 -13.93
N HIS A 410 -27.03 5.82 -13.12
CA HIS A 410 -26.36 4.53 -13.33
C HIS A 410 -27.33 3.36 -13.67
N GLY A 411 -28.63 3.57 -13.61
CA GLY A 411 -29.64 2.52 -13.88
C GLY A 411 -29.73 1.43 -12.79
N VAL A 412 -28.94 1.53 -11.73
CA VAL A 412 -28.90 0.58 -10.61
C VAL A 412 -29.10 1.31 -9.28
N ASN A 413 -29.53 0.57 -8.27
CA ASN A 413 -29.64 1.12 -6.93
C ASN A 413 -28.23 1.44 -6.37
N GLY A 414 -28.11 2.60 -5.75
CA GLY A 414 -26.91 2.95 -5.00
C GLY A 414 -26.71 2.06 -3.76
N VAL A 415 -25.59 2.26 -3.10
CA VAL A 415 -25.25 1.53 -1.86
C VAL A 415 -26.32 1.76 -0.80
N SER A 416 -26.62 0.71 -0.03
CA SER A 416 -27.64 0.76 1.01
C SER A 416 -27.34 1.82 2.08
N GLU A 417 -28.36 2.38 2.70
CA GLU A 417 -28.20 3.34 3.79
C GLU A 417 -27.34 2.82 4.93
N SER A 418 -27.51 1.55 5.30
CA SER A 418 -26.73 0.89 6.35
C SER A 418 -25.24 0.80 5.99
N SER A 419 -24.94 0.42 4.76
CA SER A 419 -23.56 0.31 4.26
C SER A 419 -22.88 1.68 4.18
N ILE A 420 -23.56 2.71 3.65
CA ILE A 420 -23.01 4.07 3.61
C ILE A 420 -22.70 4.60 5.02
N LYS A 421 -23.54 4.34 6.02
CA LYS A 421 -23.27 4.71 7.42
C LYS A 421 -22.01 4.03 7.96
N VAL A 422 -21.80 2.77 7.66
CA VAL A 422 -20.60 2.03 8.06
C VAL A 422 -19.37 2.61 7.37
N TYR A 423 -19.43 2.84 6.05
CA TYR A 423 -18.32 3.40 5.29
C TYR A 423 -17.94 4.82 5.71
N MET A 424 -18.96 5.66 5.99
CA MET A 424 -18.74 6.99 6.55
C MET A 424 -18.06 6.93 7.92
N ALA A 425 -18.51 6.06 8.81
CA ALA A 425 -17.93 5.92 10.16
C ALA A 425 -16.49 5.40 10.13
N ALA A 426 -16.12 4.64 9.11
CA ALA A 426 -14.75 4.15 8.90
C ALA A 426 -13.84 5.17 8.17
N HIS A 427 -14.41 6.22 7.57
CA HIS A 427 -13.64 7.19 6.81
C HIS A 427 -12.76 8.06 7.70
N LYS A 428 -11.52 8.32 7.28
CA LYS A 428 -10.52 9.11 8.05
C LYS A 428 -10.97 10.53 8.42
N ALA A 429 -11.80 11.13 7.56
CA ALA A 429 -12.35 12.46 7.80
C ALA A 429 -13.54 12.45 8.79
N PHE A 430 -14.07 11.29 9.17
CA PHE A 430 -15.24 11.22 10.05
C PHE A 430 -14.88 11.58 11.48
N ILE A 431 -15.54 12.61 12.02
CA ILE A 431 -15.36 13.09 13.39
C ILE A 431 -16.38 12.44 14.33
N GLY A 432 -17.64 12.31 13.88
CA GLY A 432 -18.69 11.72 14.69
C GLY A 432 -20.09 12.12 14.27
N ASN A 433 -21.08 11.74 15.08
CA ASN A 433 -22.47 12.13 14.92
C ASN A 433 -22.83 13.21 15.94
N CYS A 434 -23.08 14.42 15.49
CA CYS A 434 -23.55 15.52 16.34
C CYS A 434 -25.07 15.37 16.57
N PRO A 435 -25.54 15.23 17.81
CA PRO A 435 -26.94 14.94 18.09
C PRO A 435 -27.90 16.12 17.86
N ALA A 436 -27.39 17.33 17.85
CA ALA A 436 -28.18 18.54 17.76
C ALA A 436 -27.44 19.67 17.02
N THR A 437 -27.47 19.61 15.69
CA THR A 437 -26.93 20.64 14.80
C THR A 437 -28.06 21.55 14.34
N GLY A 438 -27.86 22.85 14.40
CA GLY A 438 -28.81 23.83 13.87
C GLY A 438 -28.69 23.93 12.35
N PHE A 439 -29.80 23.70 11.65
CA PHE A 439 -29.94 23.91 10.20
C PHE A 439 -31.19 24.78 10.03
N ASP A 440 -31.05 25.97 9.46
CA ASP A 440 -32.20 26.83 9.22
C ASP A 440 -33.22 26.78 10.39
N ASN A 441 -33.99 27.10 10.86
CA ASN A 441 -34.86 27.04 12.02
C ASN A 441 -35.10 25.66 12.68
N THR A 442 -34.31 24.61 12.34
CA THR A 442 -34.47 23.25 12.90
C THR A 442 -33.17 22.72 13.52
N LYS A 443 -33.29 21.97 14.64
CA LYS A 443 -32.19 21.23 15.22
C LYS A 443 -32.36 19.74 14.90
N THR A 444 -31.34 19.14 14.28
CA THR A 444 -31.35 17.72 13.94
C THR A 444 -29.97 17.12 14.08
N SER A 445 -29.88 15.78 14.06
CA SER A 445 -28.58 15.12 14.05
C SER A 445 -27.87 15.29 12.70
N ALA A 446 -26.54 15.42 12.74
CA ALA A 446 -25.70 15.52 11.58
C ALA A 446 -24.47 14.63 11.70
N TYR A 447 -24.04 14.04 10.59
CA TYR A 447 -22.74 13.43 10.45
C TYR A 447 -21.70 14.51 10.24
N VAL A 448 -20.60 14.48 10.99
CA VAL A 448 -19.57 15.53 10.98
C VAL A 448 -18.28 14.98 10.44
N PHE A 449 -17.72 15.70 9.48
CA PHE A 449 -16.46 15.35 8.82
C PHE A 449 -15.49 16.53 8.87
N ASP A 450 -14.21 16.23 8.89
CA ASP A 450 -13.14 17.16 8.55
C ASP A 450 -13.24 17.48 7.06
N TYR A 451 -13.65 18.71 6.72
CA TYR A 451 -13.92 19.09 5.35
C TYR A 451 -12.68 19.06 4.46
N ASP A 452 -11.54 19.47 5.01
CA ASP A 452 -10.27 19.52 4.27
C ASP A 452 -9.72 18.12 3.92
N MET A 453 -10.28 17.07 4.53
CA MET A 453 -9.92 15.67 4.26
C MET A 453 -10.94 14.95 3.35
N LEU A 454 -11.96 15.65 2.86
CA LEU A 454 -12.96 15.06 1.97
C LEU A 454 -12.64 15.31 0.50
N PRO A 455 -12.89 14.33 -0.39
CA PRO A 455 -12.75 14.51 -1.84
C PRO A 455 -14.03 15.13 -2.42
N VAL A 456 -14.50 16.24 -1.86
CA VAL A 456 -15.75 16.89 -2.25
C VAL A 456 -15.64 18.40 -2.22
N GLU A 457 -16.13 19.08 -3.24
CA GLU A 457 -16.12 20.53 -3.35
C GLU A 457 -17.55 21.09 -3.26
N LEU A 458 -17.94 21.52 -2.06
CA LEU A 458 -19.27 22.08 -1.76
C LEU A 458 -19.22 23.59 -1.52
N GLU A 459 -18.07 24.23 -1.74
CA GLU A 459 -17.88 25.68 -1.71
C GLU A 459 -17.60 26.18 -3.13
N GLY A 460 -18.12 27.33 -3.48
CA GLY A 460 -17.83 27.96 -4.79
C GLY A 460 -19.03 28.11 -5.72
N PHE A 461 -20.15 27.48 -5.44
CA PHE A 461 -21.41 27.78 -6.12
C PHE A 461 -22.21 28.79 -5.32
N GLU A 462 -21.64 29.98 -5.02
CA GLU A 462 -22.43 31.09 -4.52
C GLU A 462 -23.46 31.45 -5.57
N LYS A 463 -24.74 31.33 -5.20
CA LYS A 463 -25.85 31.81 -6.00
C LYS A 463 -25.60 33.28 -6.30
N GLN A 464 -25.45 33.64 -7.57
CA GLN A 464 -25.76 34.98 -7.99
C GLN A 464 -27.16 35.26 -7.46
N LYS A 465 -27.27 36.16 -6.46
CA LYS A 465 -28.53 36.67 -6.02
C LYS A 465 -29.18 37.29 -7.23
N VAL A 466 -30.20 36.64 -7.76
CA VAL A 466 -31.12 37.26 -8.70
C VAL A 466 -31.80 38.40 -7.92
N THR A 467 -31.25 39.58 -8.03
CA THR A 467 -31.87 40.82 -7.61
C THR A 467 -33.13 40.96 -8.45
N LYS A 468 -34.30 40.73 -7.84
CA LYS A 468 -35.56 41.13 -8.44
C LYS A 468 -35.47 42.62 -8.72
N VAL A 469 -35.30 42.94 -9.99
CA VAL A 469 -35.48 44.30 -10.49
C VAL A 469 -36.95 44.68 -10.18
N LYS A 470 -37.14 45.53 -9.21
CA LYS A 470 -38.42 46.23 -9.06
C LYS A 470 -38.54 47.20 -10.21
N ASP A 471 -39.48 46.92 -11.08
CA ASP A 471 -40.00 47.83 -12.07
C ASP A 471 -40.46 49.13 -11.36
N GLY A 472 -39.95 50.27 -11.76
CA GLY A 472 -40.24 51.56 -11.20
C GLY A 472 -39.66 52.66 -12.09
N SER A 473 -40.40 52.93 -13.16
CA SER A 473 -40.23 54.12 -14.02
C SER A 473 -39.84 55.39 -13.30
N LYS A 474 -38.82 56.09 -13.78
CA LYS A 474 -38.82 57.52 -14.08
C LYS A 474 -37.71 57.89 -15.04
N VAL A 475 -38.13 58.47 -16.12
CA VAL A 475 -37.37 59.22 -17.14
C VAL A 475 -36.84 60.49 -16.48
N ASP A 476 -35.57 60.82 -16.70
CA ASP A 476 -35.12 62.20 -16.95
C ASP A 476 -33.81 62.16 -17.76
N LYS A 477 -33.79 63.05 -18.72
CA LYS A 477 -32.78 63.34 -19.75
C LYS A 477 -31.66 64.18 -19.15
N GLU A 478 -30.47 64.06 -19.74
CA GLU A 478 -29.58 65.09 -20.28
C GLU A 478 -28.17 64.51 -20.43
N GLU A 479 -27.72 64.45 -21.65
CA GLU A 479 -26.70 65.26 -22.33
C GLU A 479 -25.30 65.13 -21.75
N GLY A 480 -24.39 64.62 -22.50
CA GLY A 480 -23.38 65.32 -23.27
C GLY A 480 -22.03 64.63 -23.23
N ASP A 481 -21.55 64.34 -24.43
CA ASP A 481 -20.20 64.54 -24.96
C ASP A 481 -19.02 63.59 -24.55
N GLU A 482 -18.56 63.04 -25.67
CA GLU A 482 -17.15 62.94 -26.17
C GLU A 482 -16.29 61.71 -25.75
N GLU A 483 -16.14 60.90 -26.78
CA GLU A 483 -14.87 60.15 -27.06
C GLU A 483 -13.75 61.14 -27.40
N PRO A 484 -12.48 60.76 -27.60
CA PRO A 484 -11.88 59.44 -27.84
C PRO A 484 -10.49 59.22 -27.18
N PHE A 485 -10.01 58.05 -27.08
CA PHE A 485 -8.81 57.55 -27.77
C PHE A 485 -8.57 56.09 -27.33
#